data_c232f4165d56026691f8cb0551cdedd5
#
_entry.id   c232f4165d56026691f8cb0551cdedd5
#
_cell.length_a   1.000
_cell.length_b   1.000
_cell.length_c   1.000
_cell.angle_alpha   90.00
_cell.angle_beta   90.00
_cell.angle_gamma   90.00
#
_symmetry.space_group_name_H-M   'P 1'
#
loop_
_entity.id
_entity.type
_entity.pdbx_description
1 polymer ?
#
loop_
_entity_poly.entity_id
_entity_poly.type
_entity_poly.pdbx_seq_one_letter_code
_entity_poly.pdbx_strand_id
1 'polypeptide(L)'
;WMVALFGIVVGPLVVISIYFIIIQPIAIGTYCTICLLAAAAMLIMIPFSLDEIVAMLQFMVWNTRRGRPFWRAFFRGDALPGSSKGGTMSFDAHPREIARQSARGVTVPWTLGVSAAIGLFLMLSRAIFDNALPLAGSDHLVGALVLTTAVIAWAEVARPFRFLNIGFGLWLIVAPWVLGGGTIAGSLIGVLSGVALLGLTLPRGKRNAEHYGSWDRYIV
;
A
#
# COMPACT_ATOMS: atom_id res chain seq x y z
N TRP A 1 8.27 0.85 21.90
CA TRP A 1 6.84 0.80 22.23
C TRP A 1 6.02 1.85 21.46
N MET A 2 6.56 3.04 21.23
CA MET A 2 5.85 4.13 20.51
C MET A 2 5.45 3.71 19.10
N VAL A 3 6.37 3.14 18.33
CA VAL A 3 6.07 2.65 16.95
C VAL A 3 5.06 1.50 16.97
N ALA A 4 5.13 0.61 17.97
CA ALA A 4 4.14 -0.46 18.13
C ALA A 4 2.74 0.10 18.42
N LEU A 5 2.62 1.06 19.35
CA LEU A 5 1.36 1.72 19.66
C LEU A 5 0.81 2.45 18.42
N PHE A 6 1.65 3.18 17.71
CA PHE A 6 1.29 3.83 16.45
C PHE A 6 0.72 2.83 15.44
N GLY A 7 1.39 1.69 15.22
CA GLY A 7 0.91 0.65 14.30
C GLY A 7 -0.43 0.04 14.72
N ILE A 8 -0.63 -0.19 16.04
CA ILE A 8 -1.89 -0.71 16.59
C ILE A 8 -3.05 0.26 16.38
N VAL A 9 -2.80 1.56 16.43
CA VAL A 9 -3.85 2.58 16.20
C VAL A 9 -4.08 2.82 14.71
N VAL A 10 -3.02 3.01 13.94
CA VAL A 10 -3.12 3.36 12.51
C VAL A 10 -3.62 2.18 11.68
N GLY A 11 -3.20 0.94 11.97
CA GLY A 11 -3.62 -0.24 11.22
C GLY A 11 -5.14 -0.40 11.10
N PRO A 12 -5.90 -0.45 12.20
CA PRO A 12 -7.36 -0.51 12.13
C PRO A 12 -8.00 0.70 11.44
N LEU A 13 -7.47 1.91 11.64
CA LEU A 13 -7.98 3.11 10.98
C LEU A 13 -7.83 3.03 9.45
N VAL A 14 -6.72 2.52 8.96
CA VAL A 14 -6.49 2.27 7.52
C VAL A 14 -7.50 1.26 6.98
N VAL A 15 -7.69 0.13 7.67
CA VAL A 15 -8.64 -0.91 7.24
C VAL A 15 -10.07 -0.36 7.20
N ILE A 16 -10.50 0.38 8.22
CA ILE A 16 -11.82 1.00 8.28
C ILE A 16 -11.97 2.03 7.15
N SER A 17 -10.96 2.84 6.88
CA SER A 17 -10.98 3.84 5.80
C SER A 17 -11.15 3.19 4.43
N ILE A 18 -10.42 2.10 4.16
CA ILE A 18 -10.55 1.32 2.92
C ILE A 18 -11.96 0.72 2.81
N TYR A 19 -12.46 0.13 3.90
CA TYR A 19 -13.81 -0.42 3.96
C TYR A 19 -14.87 0.63 3.62
N PHE A 20 -14.78 1.83 4.20
CA PHE A 20 -15.73 2.89 3.91
C PHE A 20 -15.67 3.39 2.47
N ILE A 21 -14.48 3.49 1.86
CA ILE A 21 -14.37 3.83 0.43
C ILE A 21 -15.10 2.81 -0.43
N ILE A 22 -14.96 1.53 -0.11
CA ILE A 22 -15.57 0.44 -0.88
C ILE A 22 -17.10 0.44 -0.71
N ILE A 23 -17.58 0.54 0.53
CA ILE A 23 -18.99 0.33 0.83
C ILE A 23 -19.89 1.53 0.46
N GLN A 24 -19.37 2.76 0.52
CA GLN A 24 -20.16 3.97 0.26
C GLN A 24 -20.87 3.95 -1.10
N PRO A 25 -20.21 3.78 -2.24
CA PRO A 25 -20.89 3.78 -3.54
C PRO A 25 -21.73 2.52 -3.77
N ILE A 26 -21.38 1.39 -3.14
CA ILE A 26 -22.09 0.11 -3.32
C ILE A 26 -23.38 0.08 -2.51
N ALA A 27 -23.33 0.45 -1.23
CA ALA A 27 -24.48 0.35 -0.32
C ALA A 27 -25.28 1.65 -0.19
N ILE A 28 -24.62 2.82 -0.25
CA ILE A 28 -25.25 4.12 0.00
C ILE A 28 -25.53 4.85 -1.33
N GLY A 29 -24.76 4.53 -2.39
CA GLY A 29 -24.90 5.15 -3.71
C GLY A 29 -24.30 6.55 -3.82
N THR A 30 -23.66 7.07 -2.78
CA THR A 30 -23.07 8.41 -2.74
C THR A 30 -21.68 8.38 -2.12
N TYR A 31 -20.87 9.40 -2.41
CA TYR A 31 -19.55 9.58 -1.83
C TYR A 31 -19.56 10.69 -0.77
N CYS A 32 -18.91 10.46 0.36
CA CYS A 32 -18.61 11.47 1.35
C CYS A 32 -17.26 12.09 1.05
N THR A 33 -17.18 13.38 0.69
CA THR A 33 -15.94 14.08 0.33
C THR A 33 -14.93 14.07 1.46
N ILE A 34 -15.38 14.27 2.71
CA ILE A 34 -14.49 14.27 3.89
C ILE A 34 -13.90 12.87 4.11
N CYS A 35 -14.72 11.82 3.92
CA CYS A 35 -14.25 10.44 4.03
C CYS A 35 -13.23 10.09 2.96
N LEU A 36 -13.41 10.58 1.73
CA LEU A 36 -12.44 10.39 0.64
C LEU A 36 -11.10 11.09 0.95
N LEU A 37 -11.15 12.32 1.48
CA LEU A 37 -9.94 13.05 1.90
C LEU A 37 -9.21 12.32 3.04
N ALA A 38 -9.95 11.86 4.05
CA ALA A 38 -9.39 11.09 5.15
C ALA A 38 -8.75 9.79 4.66
N ALA A 39 -9.43 9.08 3.75
CA ALA A 39 -8.92 7.86 3.17
C ALA A 39 -7.69 8.08 2.28
N ALA A 40 -7.64 9.16 1.50
CA ALA A 40 -6.45 9.54 0.75
C ALA A 40 -5.26 9.81 1.67
N ALA A 41 -5.47 10.53 2.78
CA ALA A 41 -4.43 10.75 3.79
C ALA A 41 -3.95 9.42 4.41
N MET A 42 -4.88 8.52 4.77
CA MET A 42 -4.54 7.20 5.30
C MET A 42 -3.77 6.35 4.28
N LEU A 43 -4.15 6.36 3.00
CA LEU A 43 -3.41 5.67 1.93
C LEU A 43 -1.96 6.17 1.84
N ILE A 44 -1.74 7.48 1.90
CA ILE A 44 -0.38 8.06 1.89
C ILE A 44 0.43 7.61 3.11
N MET A 45 -0.20 7.46 4.27
CA MET A 45 0.47 7.01 5.50
C MET A 45 0.89 5.54 5.48
N ILE A 46 0.21 4.67 4.71
CA ILE A 46 0.47 3.23 4.67
C ILE A 46 1.94 2.89 4.43
N PRO A 47 2.60 3.33 3.33
CA PRO A 47 3.97 2.92 3.04
C PRO A 47 4.96 3.38 4.11
N PHE A 48 4.79 4.56 4.67
CA PHE A 48 5.66 5.07 5.75
C PHE A 48 5.44 4.29 7.05
N SER A 49 4.19 3.99 7.40
CA SER A 49 3.88 3.22 8.61
C SER A 49 4.41 1.80 8.53
N LEU A 50 4.31 1.16 7.38
CA LEU A 50 4.82 -0.21 7.17
C LEU A 50 6.35 -0.25 7.29
N ASP A 51 7.04 0.74 6.74
CA ASP A 51 8.48 0.86 6.83
C ASP A 51 8.95 0.90 8.28
N GLU A 52 8.39 1.79 9.09
CA GLU A 52 8.70 1.95 10.51
C GLU A 52 8.36 0.70 11.35
N ILE A 53 7.21 0.07 11.10
CA ILE A 53 6.79 -1.13 11.81
C ILE A 53 7.76 -2.29 11.51
N VAL A 54 8.12 -2.47 10.24
CA VAL A 54 9.05 -3.54 9.85
C VAL A 54 10.45 -3.27 10.42
N ALA A 55 10.93 -2.03 10.39
CA ALA A 55 12.21 -1.66 11.00
C ALA A 55 12.22 -1.97 12.51
N MET A 56 11.13 -1.64 13.23
CA MET A 56 10.98 -1.98 14.64
C MET A 56 11.00 -3.49 14.87
N LEU A 57 10.24 -4.27 14.09
CA LEU A 57 10.20 -5.73 14.22
C LEU A 57 11.58 -6.35 13.98
N GLN A 58 12.29 -5.91 12.97
CA GLN A 58 13.66 -6.36 12.67
C GLN A 58 14.61 -6.07 13.84
N PHE A 59 14.54 -4.86 14.36
CA PHE A 59 15.34 -4.45 15.51
C PHE A 59 15.08 -5.34 16.73
N MET A 60 13.81 -5.64 17.01
CA MET A 60 13.42 -6.51 18.13
C MET A 60 13.93 -7.95 17.94
N VAL A 61 13.75 -8.53 16.74
CA VAL A 61 14.24 -9.87 16.40
C VAL A 61 15.76 -9.94 16.56
N TRP A 62 16.47 -8.93 16.08
CA TRP A 62 17.92 -8.88 16.15
C TRP A 62 18.44 -8.77 17.60
N ASN A 63 17.84 -7.95 18.45
CA ASN A 63 18.16 -7.83 19.87
C ASN A 63 17.90 -9.15 20.63
N THR A 64 16.77 -9.80 20.35
CA THR A 64 16.44 -11.08 20.99
C THR A 64 17.43 -12.18 20.59
N ARG A 65 17.84 -12.24 19.31
CA ARG A 65 18.85 -13.19 18.84
C ARG A 65 20.23 -12.99 19.49
N ARG A 66 20.53 -11.79 19.97
CA ARG A 66 21.77 -11.47 20.73
C ARG A 66 21.63 -11.68 22.24
N GLY A 67 20.55 -12.30 22.70
CA GLY A 67 20.33 -12.60 24.12
C GLY A 67 19.97 -11.38 24.97
N ARG A 68 19.60 -10.24 24.35
CA ARG A 68 19.15 -9.07 25.11
C ARG A 68 17.69 -9.25 25.54
N PRO A 69 17.32 -8.85 26.77
CA PRO A 69 15.95 -8.99 27.24
C PRO A 69 14.98 -8.16 26.41
N PHE A 70 14.00 -8.85 25.80
CA PHE A 70 13.01 -8.27 24.90
C PHE A 70 12.32 -7.05 25.50
N TRP A 71 11.78 -7.17 26.71
CA TRP A 71 11.02 -6.10 27.36
C TRP A 71 11.85 -4.86 27.64
N ARG A 72 13.13 -5.02 27.97
CA ARG A 72 14.02 -3.87 28.15
C ARG A 72 14.24 -3.12 26.85
N ALA A 73 14.54 -3.83 25.75
CA ALA A 73 14.72 -3.22 24.43
C ALA A 73 13.42 -2.57 23.95
N PHE A 74 12.26 -3.20 24.19
CA PHE A 74 10.97 -2.69 23.78
C PHE A 74 10.60 -1.37 24.48
N PHE A 75 10.70 -1.30 25.81
CA PHE A 75 10.26 -0.12 26.57
C PHE A 75 11.30 0.99 26.67
N ARG A 76 12.59 0.67 26.81
CA ARG A 76 13.67 1.64 26.97
C ARG A 76 14.40 1.99 25.68
N GLY A 77 14.20 1.21 24.63
CA GLY A 77 14.99 1.27 23.42
C GLY A 77 16.40 0.69 23.62
N ASP A 78 17.12 0.55 22.54
CA ASP A 78 18.52 0.17 22.48
C ASP A 78 19.12 0.69 21.18
N ALA A 79 20.44 0.72 21.05
CA ALA A 79 21.10 1.14 19.83
C ALA A 79 21.77 -0.06 19.14
N LEU A 80 21.74 -0.08 17.81
CA LEU A 80 22.51 -1.03 17.01
C LEU A 80 24.01 -0.73 17.18
N PRO A 81 24.89 -1.74 17.38
CA PRO A 81 26.32 -1.53 17.32
C PRO A 81 26.69 -0.94 15.97
N GLY A 82 27.40 0.17 15.98
CA GLY A 82 27.75 0.89 14.76
C GLY A 82 26.71 1.91 14.27
N SER A 83 25.53 2.03 14.91
CA SER A 83 24.68 3.18 14.67
C SER A 83 25.41 4.41 15.23
N SER A 84 25.98 5.22 14.35
CA SER A 84 26.58 6.47 14.73
C SER A 84 25.49 7.41 15.29
N LYS A 85 25.78 8.06 16.41
CA LYS A 85 24.96 9.16 16.94
C LYS A 85 24.79 10.31 15.93
N GLY A 86 25.55 10.31 14.83
CA GLY A 86 25.46 11.26 13.72
C GLY A 86 24.34 10.99 12.71
N GLY A 87 23.57 9.91 12.86
CA GLY A 87 22.38 9.61 12.05
C GLY A 87 21.06 10.11 12.63
N THR A 88 21.07 10.74 13.81
CA THR A 88 19.87 11.40 14.33
C THR A 88 19.56 12.61 13.45
N MET A 89 18.34 12.65 12.90
CA MET A 89 17.85 13.84 12.21
C MET A 89 18.05 15.04 13.13
N SER A 90 18.87 15.99 12.70
CA SER A 90 18.92 17.31 13.31
C SER A 90 17.62 18.01 12.91
N PHE A 91 16.80 18.42 13.88
CA PHE A 91 15.63 19.26 13.61
C PHE A 91 16.00 20.60 12.97
N ASP A 92 17.30 20.96 13.00
CA ASP A 92 17.85 22.14 12.33
C ASP A 92 18.13 21.90 10.83
N ALA A 93 17.94 20.66 10.32
CA ALA A 93 18.13 20.37 8.91
C ALA A 93 17.02 21.03 8.05
N HIS A 94 17.38 21.36 6.81
CA HIS A 94 16.44 21.95 5.88
C HIS A 94 15.21 21.02 5.65
N PRO A 95 13.96 21.53 5.65
CA PRO A 95 12.75 20.70 5.54
C PRO A 95 12.76 19.68 4.38
N ARG A 96 13.40 20.04 3.27
CA ARG A 96 13.55 19.12 2.11
C ARG A 96 14.44 17.91 2.44
N GLU A 97 15.47 18.11 3.23
CA GLU A 97 16.36 17.00 3.64
C GLU A 97 15.66 16.09 4.64
N ILE A 98 14.89 16.66 5.57
CA ILE A 98 14.04 15.90 6.51
C ILE A 98 13.04 15.05 5.72
N ALA A 99 12.33 15.65 4.76
CA ALA A 99 11.37 14.93 3.91
C ALA A 99 12.04 13.81 3.09
N ARG A 100 13.22 14.08 2.52
CA ARG A 100 13.99 13.08 1.76
C ARG A 100 14.43 11.92 2.64
N GLN A 101 14.88 12.20 3.86
CA GLN A 101 15.30 11.16 4.81
C GLN A 101 14.11 10.34 5.30
N SER A 102 12.97 10.97 5.59
CA SER A 102 11.74 10.29 5.99
C SER A 102 11.14 9.42 4.87
N ALA A 103 11.41 9.74 3.61
CA ALA A 103 10.95 8.97 2.46
C ALA A 103 11.91 7.82 2.06
N ARG A 104 13.01 7.61 2.80
CA ARG A 104 13.87 6.44 2.60
C ARG A 104 13.05 5.19 2.89
N GLY A 105 13.14 4.14 2.05
CA GLY A 105 12.34 2.93 2.18
C GLY A 105 10.99 2.98 1.45
N VAL A 106 10.60 4.15 0.93
CA VAL A 106 9.40 4.30 0.09
C VAL A 106 9.85 4.71 -1.31
N THR A 107 9.56 3.86 -2.30
CA THR A 107 9.84 4.15 -3.72
C THR A 107 8.60 3.88 -4.56
N VAL A 108 8.35 4.74 -5.53
CA VAL A 108 7.21 4.64 -6.45
C VAL A 108 7.73 4.26 -7.84
N PRO A 109 7.88 2.95 -8.15
CA PRO A 109 8.13 2.54 -9.52
C PRO A 109 6.98 2.95 -10.42
N TRP A 110 7.27 3.32 -11.65
CA TRP A 110 6.24 3.74 -12.59
C TRP A 110 5.14 2.69 -12.79
N THR A 111 5.49 1.39 -12.75
CA THR A 111 4.55 0.28 -12.87
C THR A 111 3.51 0.28 -11.75
N LEU A 112 3.92 0.53 -10.51
CA LEU A 112 3.01 0.63 -9.38
C LEU A 112 2.20 1.93 -9.42
N GLY A 113 2.77 3.03 -9.94
CA GLY A 113 2.04 4.27 -10.19
C GLY A 113 0.91 4.07 -11.20
N VAL A 114 1.19 3.39 -12.31
CA VAL A 114 0.17 3.05 -13.32
C VAL A 114 -0.85 2.07 -12.75
N SER A 115 -0.45 1.06 -11.97
CA SER A 115 -1.40 0.15 -11.31
C SER A 115 -2.34 0.89 -10.36
N ALA A 116 -1.84 1.85 -9.59
CA ALA A 116 -2.66 2.70 -8.73
C ALA A 116 -3.64 3.56 -9.55
N ALA A 117 -3.19 4.12 -10.68
CA ALA A 117 -4.06 4.87 -11.60
C ALA A 117 -5.15 3.99 -12.22
N ILE A 118 -4.84 2.75 -12.61
CA ILE A 118 -5.83 1.78 -13.08
C ILE A 118 -6.85 1.48 -11.97
N GLY A 119 -6.40 1.26 -10.74
CA GLY A 119 -7.29 1.04 -9.60
C GLY A 119 -8.26 2.21 -9.39
N LEU A 120 -7.75 3.44 -9.39
CA LEU A 120 -8.56 4.65 -9.27
C LEU A 120 -9.55 4.79 -10.45
N PHE A 121 -9.10 4.52 -11.66
CA PHE A 121 -9.94 4.54 -12.85
C PHE A 121 -11.09 3.54 -12.78
N LEU A 122 -10.83 2.29 -12.34
CA LEU A 122 -11.85 1.28 -12.14
C LEU A 122 -12.88 1.68 -11.08
N MET A 123 -12.48 2.36 -10.02
CA MET A 123 -13.41 2.90 -9.03
C MET A 123 -14.38 3.91 -9.63
N LEU A 124 -13.97 4.64 -10.66
CA LEU A 124 -14.76 5.66 -11.35
C LEU A 124 -15.48 5.10 -12.59
N SER A 125 -15.23 3.86 -12.99
CA SER A 125 -15.70 3.26 -14.23
C SER A 125 -17.23 3.28 -14.35
N ARG A 126 -17.95 3.10 -13.23
CA ARG A 126 -19.42 3.17 -13.19
C ARG A 126 -19.95 4.51 -13.70
N ALA A 127 -19.32 5.61 -13.31
CA ALA A 127 -19.75 6.95 -13.71
C ALA A 127 -19.42 7.27 -15.18
N ILE A 128 -18.49 6.51 -15.79
CA ILE A 128 -18.01 6.76 -17.16
C ILE A 128 -18.72 5.86 -18.17
N PHE A 129 -18.99 4.59 -17.82
CA PHE A 129 -19.47 3.57 -18.75
C PHE A 129 -20.91 3.10 -18.49
N ASP A 130 -21.59 3.68 -17.50
CA ASP A 130 -22.96 3.32 -17.11
C ASP A 130 -23.15 1.82 -16.83
N ASN A 131 -22.09 1.15 -16.35
CA ASN A 131 -22.20 -0.24 -15.93
C ASN A 131 -23.20 -0.36 -14.78
N ALA A 132 -24.09 -1.34 -14.88
CA ALA A 132 -25.02 -1.66 -13.80
C ALA A 132 -24.41 -2.68 -12.81
N LEU A 133 -25.07 -2.84 -11.67
CA LEU A 133 -24.77 -3.90 -10.71
C LEU A 133 -25.10 -5.28 -11.32
N PRO A 134 -24.32 -6.34 -11.01
CA PRO A 134 -23.23 -6.41 -10.03
C PRO A 134 -21.84 -6.05 -10.58
N LEU A 135 -21.62 -5.95 -11.89
CA LEU A 135 -20.29 -5.70 -12.47
C LEU A 135 -19.68 -4.38 -11.98
N ALA A 136 -20.48 -3.27 -11.96
CA ALA A 136 -20.01 -1.99 -11.48
C ALA A 136 -19.52 -2.02 -10.02
N GLY A 137 -20.20 -2.80 -9.17
CA GLY A 137 -19.77 -3.00 -7.78
C GLY A 137 -18.47 -3.79 -7.67
N SER A 138 -18.30 -4.80 -8.52
CA SER A 138 -17.05 -5.59 -8.62
C SER A 138 -15.88 -4.74 -9.09
N ASP A 139 -16.06 -3.93 -10.13
CA ASP A 139 -15.01 -3.04 -10.66
C ASP A 139 -14.55 -2.04 -9.60
N HIS A 140 -15.51 -1.47 -8.85
CA HIS A 140 -15.20 -0.54 -7.76
C HIS A 140 -14.42 -1.22 -6.64
N LEU A 141 -14.86 -2.39 -6.18
CA LEU A 141 -14.20 -3.18 -5.14
C LEU A 141 -12.77 -3.54 -5.55
N VAL A 142 -12.62 -4.13 -6.74
CA VAL A 142 -11.32 -4.55 -7.25
C VAL A 142 -10.42 -3.35 -7.49
N GLY A 143 -10.95 -2.25 -8.03
CA GLY A 143 -10.22 -1.01 -8.21
C GLY A 143 -9.65 -0.46 -6.89
N ALA A 144 -10.45 -0.44 -5.82
CA ALA A 144 -10.01 -0.02 -4.49
C ALA A 144 -8.91 -0.96 -3.92
N LEU A 145 -9.04 -2.27 -4.12
CA LEU A 145 -8.03 -3.25 -3.69
C LEU A 145 -6.73 -3.13 -4.50
N VAL A 146 -6.80 -2.92 -5.81
CA VAL A 146 -5.64 -2.66 -6.68
C VAL A 146 -4.91 -1.40 -6.25
N LEU A 147 -5.64 -0.31 -6.02
CA LEU A 147 -5.07 0.95 -5.53
C LEU A 147 -4.35 0.73 -4.19
N THR A 148 -5.02 0.08 -3.24
CA THR A 148 -4.47 -0.20 -1.91
C THR A 148 -3.21 -1.06 -1.99
N THR A 149 -3.22 -2.15 -2.74
CA THR A 149 -2.06 -3.04 -2.88
C THR A 149 -0.90 -2.38 -3.61
N ALA A 150 -1.17 -1.52 -4.60
CA ALA A 150 -0.14 -0.74 -5.26
C ALA A 150 0.54 0.25 -4.29
N VAL A 151 -0.26 0.93 -3.45
CA VAL A 151 0.26 1.87 -2.44
C VAL A 151 1.02 1.13 -1.33
N ILE A 152 0.53 -0.01 -0.84
CA ILE A 152 1.26 -0.88 0.09
C ILE A 152 2.63 -1.27 -0.50
N ALA A 153 2.67 -1.63 -1.79
CA ALA A 153 3.90 -2.02 -2.47
C ALA A 153 4.87 -0.87 -2.75
N TRP A 154 4.51 0.40 -2.51
CA TRP A 154 5.45 1.53 -2.51
C TRP A 154 6.44 1.42 -1.36
N ALA A 155 6.05 0.87 -0.20
CA ALA A 155 7.00 0.46 0.82
C ALA A 155 7.87 -0.68 0.27
N GLU A 156 9.19 -0.50 0.27
CA GLU A 156 10.13 -1.50 -0.27
C GLU A 156 10.02 -2.84 0.45
N VAL A 157 9.74 -2.81 1.74
CA VAL A 157 9.51 -4.00 2.59
C VAL A 157 8.26 -4.79 2.19
N ALA A 158 7.24 -4.12 1.65
CA ALA A 158 5.96 -4.69 1.25
C ALA A 158 5.84 -4.88 -0.28
N ARG A 159 6.93 -4.74 -1.04
CA ARG A 159 6.97 -4.89 -2.49
C ARG A 159 6.34 -6.20 -3.02
N PRO A 160 6.46 -7.34 -2.34
CA PRO A 160 5.81 -8.58 -2.76
C PRO A 160 4.28 -8.51 -2.84
N PHE A 161 3.62 -7.58 -2.12
CA PHE A 161 2.17 -7.41 -2.21
C PHE A 161 1.69 -7.08 -3.62
N ARG A 162 2.53 -6.55 -4.50
CA ARG A 162 2.21 -6.33 -5.90
C ARG A 162 1.67 -7.59 -6.60
N PHE A 163 2.11 -8.78 -6.18
CA PHE A 163 1.66 -10.04 -6.77
C PHE A 163 0.18 -10.35 -6.53
N LEU A 164 -0.47 -9.71 -5.55
CA LEU A 164 -1.92 -9.78 -5.38
C LEU A 164 -2.66 -9.21 -6.60
N ASN A 165 -2.05 -8.26 -7.32
CA ASN A 165 -2.62 -7.70 -8.54
C ASN A 165 -2.75 -8.75 -9.66
N ILE A 166 -2.05 -9.89 -9.59
CA ILE A 166 -2.27 -11.02 -10.51
C ILE A 166 -3.68 -11.59 -10.32
N GLY A 167 -4.06 -11.85 -9.06
CA GLY A 167 -5.41 -12.34 -8.75
C GLY A 167 -6.50 -11.34 -9.15
N PHE A 168 -6.30 -10.06 -8.88
CA PHE A 168 -7.22 -8.99 -9.28
C PHE A 168 -7.30 -8.83 -10.80
N GLY A 169 -6.18 -8.91 -11.51
CA GLY A 169 -6.13 -8.87 -12.97
C GLY A 169 -6.87 -10.05 -13.62
N LEU A 170 -6.65 -11.26 -13.12
CA LEU A 170 -7.38 -12.45 -13.57
C LEU A 170 -8.88 -12.31 -13.31
N TRP A 171 -9.27 -11.82 -12.14
CA TRP A 171 -10.68 -11.58 -11.85
C TRP A 171 -11.31 -10.58 -12.82
N LEU A 172 -10.68 -9.46 -13.09
CA LEU A 172 -11.17 -8.46 -14.05
C LEU A 172 -11.35 -9.01 -15.45
N ILE A 173 -10.51 -9.96 -15.87
CA ILE A 173 -10.64 -10.64 -17.15
C ILE A 173 -11.90 -11.52 -17.16
N VAL A 174 -12.22 -12.23 -16.09
CA VAL A 174 -13.31 -13.20 -16.01
C VAL A 174 -14.64 -12.55 -15.62
N ALA A 175 -14.62 -11.49 -14.83
CA ALA A 175 -15.80 -10.85 -14.24
C ALA A 175 -16.92 -10.52 -15.25
N PRO A 176 -16.67 -9.99 -16.47
CA PRO A 176 -17.72 -9.65 -17.41
C PRO A 176 -18.56 -10.85 -17.87
N TRP A 177 -18.01 -12.05 -17.86
CA TRP A 177 -18.74 -13.28 -18.26
C TRP A 177 -19.48 -13.94 -17.09
N VAL A 178 -19.04 -13.67 -15.86
CA VAL A 178 -19.64 -14.23 -14.64
C VAL A 178 -20.70 -13.30 -14.07
N LEU A 179 -20.45 -12.00 -14.16
CA LEU A 179 -21.30 -10.96 -13.60
C LEU A 179 -22.11 -10.26 -14.71
N GLY A 180 -23.40 -10.12 -14.49
CA GLY A 180 -24.25 -9.33 -15.37
C GLY A 180 -24.10 -7.81 -15.17
N GLY A 181 -24.74 -7.04 -16.07
CA GLY A 181 -24.82 -5.57 -15.93
C GLY A 181 -23.69 -4.79 -16.61
N GLY A 182 -22.81 -5.44 -17.34
CA GLY A 182 -21.74 -4.78 -18.11
C GLY A 182 -22.21 -4.26 -19.45
N THR A 183 -21.80 -3.04 -19.80
CA THR A 183 -21.81 -2.56 -21.17
C THR A 183 -20.63 -3.16 -21.95
N ILE A 184 -20.72 -3.19 -23.28
CA ILE A 184 -19.62 -3.72 -24.11
C ILE A 184 -18.33 -2.94 -23.85
N ALA A 185 -18.42 -1.60 -23.77
CA ALA A 185 -17.27 -0.73 -23.50
C ALA A 185 -16.70 -0.97 -22.08
N GLY A 186 -17.55 -1.05 -21.07
CA GLY A 186 -17.12 -1.31 -19.68
C GLY A 186 -16.46 -2.67 -19.52
N SER A 187 -17.03 -3.72 -20.13
CA SER A 187 -16.45 -5.07 -20.11
C SER A 187 -15.10 -5.13 -20.81
N LEU A 188 -14.96 -4.49 -21.98
CA LEU A 188 -13.69 -4.42 -22.70
C LEU A 188 -12.60 -3.73 -21.89
N ILE A 189 -12.95 -2.61 -21.27
CA ILE A 189 -12.01 -1.84 -20.41
C ILE A 189 -11.63 -2.63 -19.17
N GLY A 190 -12.56 -3.35 -18.54
CA GLY A 190 -12.26 -4.25 -17.42
C GLY A 190 -11.21 -5.30 -17.81
N VAL A 191 -11.42 -5.96 -18.95
CA VAL A 191 -10.48 -6.96 -19.50
C VAL A 191 -9.12 -6.35 -19.81
N LEU A 192 -9.08 -5.20 -20.50
CA LEU A 192 -7.83 -4.51 -20.82
C LEU A 192 -7.06 -4.09 -19.56
N SER A 193 -7.79 -3.58 -18.54
CA SER A 193 -7.21 -3.25 -17.24
C SER A 193 -6.63 -4.48 -16.55
N GLY A 194 -7.33 -5.63 -16.62
CA GLY A 194 -6.85 -6.89 -16.08
C GLY A 194 -5.54 -7.35 -16.73
N VAL A 195 -5.49 -7.35 -18.07
CA VAL A 195 -4.27 -7.71 -18.83
C VAL A 195 -3.12 -6.73 -18.53
N ALA A 196 -3.40 -5.43 -18.45
CA ALA A 196 -2.40 -4.43 -18.11
C ALA A 196 -1.83 -4.66 -16.69
N LEU A 197 -2.67 -4.97 -15.70
CA LEU A 197 -2.22 -5.28 -14.33
C LEU A 197 -1.32 -6.50 -14.28
N LEU A 198 -1.61 -7.56 -15.05
CA LEU A 198 -0.74 -8.74 -15.15
C LEU A 198 0.64 -8.35 -15.68
N GLY A 199 0.70 -7.56 -16.74
CA GLY A 199 1.97 -7.08 -17.31
C GLY A 199 2.74 -6.16 -16.35
N LEU A 200 2.06 -5.24 -15.66
CA LEU A 200 2.66 -4.28 -14.73
C LEU A 200 3.19 -4.93 -13.44
N THR A 201 2.69 -6.11 -13.10
CA THR A 201 3.13 -6.84 -11.90
C THR A 201 4.53 -7.47 -12.08
N LEU A 202 4.95 -7.79 -13.29
CA LEU A 202 6.21 -8.49 -13.56
C LEU A 202 7.47 -7.66 -13.24
N PRO A 203 7.58 -6.37 -13.64
CA PRO A 203 8.78 -5.59 -13.37
C PRO A 203 8.96 -5.28 -11.88
N ARG A 204 10.16 -5.50 -11.36
CA ARG A 204 10.47 -5.32 -9.92
C ARG A 204 10.62 -3.85 -9.50
N GLY A 205 10.99 -2.98 -10.39
CA GLY A 205 11.30 -1.58 -10.10
C GLY A 205 12.62 -1.37 -9.34
N LYS A 206 13.04 -0.10 -9.22
CA LYS A 206 14.24 0.28 -8.47
C LYS A 206 13.96 0.24 -6.96
N ARG A 207 14.98 -0.10 -6.17
CA ARG A 207 14.98 -0.10 -4.70
C ARG A 207 16.17 0.69 -4.19
N ASN A 208 16.03 1.29 -3.00
CA ASN A 208 17.15 1.85 -2.24
C ASN A 208 17.76 0.73 -1.39
N ALA A 209 18.77 0.04 -1.90
CA ALA A 209 19.31 -1.22 -1.39
C ALA A 209 19.88 -1.19 0.04
N GLU A 210 19.97 -0.02 0.70
CA GLU A 210 20.78 0.13 1.92
C GLU A 210 19.96 0.15 3.23
N HIS A 211 18.63 0.00 3.18
CA HIS A 211 17.80 0.33 4.35
C HIS A 211 17.67 -0.77 5.40
N TYR A 212 17.69 -2.05 5.04
CA TYR A 212 17.26 -3.14 5.93
C TYR A 212 18.29 -4.24 6.16
N GLY A 213 19.57 -3.99 5.93
CA GLY A 213 20.65 -4.95 6.22
C GLY A 213 20.40 -6.33 5.58
N SER A 214 20.50 -7.40 6.36
CA SER A 214 20.40 -8.78 5.87
C SER A 214 19.00 -9.19 5.38
N TRP A 215 17.95 -8.43 5.69
CA TRP A 215 16.57 -8.72 5.27
C TRP A 215 16.31 -8.34 3.82
N ASP A 216 17.11 -7.47 3.24
CA ASP A 216 17.01 -7.12 1.82
C ASP A 216 17.16 -8.33 0.90
N ARG A 217 17.76 -9.42 1.38
CA ARG A 217 17.91 -10.67 0.64
C ARG A 217 16.60 -11.41 0.46
N TYR A 218 15.62 -11.20 1.35
CA TYR A 218 14.32 -11.88 1.36
C TYR A 218 13.20 -11.03 0.75
N ILE A 219 13.44 -9.73 0.54
CA ILE A 219 12.50 -8.81 -0.09
C ILE A 219 12.82 -8.77 -1.59
N VAL A 220 12.38 -9.73 -2.32
CA VAL A 220 12.64 -9.88 -3.76
C VAL A 220 11.45 -9.46 -4.58
#